data_0c0c45c58f1e4303c50139fbe7d63e00
#
_entry.id   0c0c45c58f1e4303c50139fbe7d63e00
#
_cell.length_a   1.000
_cell.length_b   1.000
_cell.length_c   1.000
_cell.angle_alpha   90.00
_cell.angle_beta   90.00
_cell.angle_gamma   90.00
#
_symmetry.space_group_name_H-M   'P 1'
#
loop_
_entity.id
_entity.type
_entity.pdbx_description
1 polymer ?
#
loop_
_entity_poly.entity_id
_entity_poly.type
_entity_poly.pdbx_seq_one_letter_code
_entity_poly.pdbx_strand_id
1 'polypeptide(L)'
;MQFYIASSLKNIENVRQVAESLKARGFQQTYDWTTHSNIDSITKLRNIGQEEVAGVLDADVVIVMFPAGKGSHVELGIALGAGKKIYLYSSTNELNEIGNTCTFYHVDSVEQRIGSLGDLINSVCLEYQHH
;
A
#
# COMPACT_ATOMS: atom_id res chain seq x y z
N MET A 1 5.38 -14.76 -0.45
CA MET A 1 4.82 -13.61 0.28
C MET A 1 3.87 -12.83 -0.60
N GLN A 2 2.72 -12.44 -0.08
CA GLN A 2 1.69 -11.70 -0.80
C GLN A 2 1.64 -10.25 -0.32
N PHE A 3 1.49 -9.32 -1.25
CA PHE A 3 1.48 -7.90 -0.92
C PHE A 3 0.29 -7.17 -1.54
N TYR A 4 -0.11 -6.08 -0.91
CA TYR A 4 -1.10 -5.14 -1.42
C TYR A 4 -0.53 -3.74 -1.34
N ILE A 5 -0.74 -2.93 -2.39
CA ILE A 5 -0.28 -1.53 -2.41
C ILE A 5 -1.48 -0.60 -2.42
N ALA A 6 -1.56 0.27 -1.43
CA ALA A 6 -2.55 1.34 -1.34
C ALA A 6 -1.90 2.67 -1.71
N SER A 7 -2.57 3.48 -2.53
CA SER A 7 -2.07 4.80 -2.93
C SER A 7 -3.17 5.58 -3.62
N SER A 8 -2.90 6.84 -3.92
CA SER A 8 -3.76 7.67 -4.75
C SER A 8 -3.63 7.29 -6.22
N LEU A 9 -4.70 7.49 -6.99
CA LEU A 9 -4.67 7.36 -8.45
C LEU A 9 -3.59 8.25 -9.09
N LYS A 10 -3.21 9.33 -8.44
CA LYS A 10 -2.17 10.25 -8.93
C LYS A 10 -0.78 9.60 -8.90
N ASN A 11 -0.62 8.49 -8.22
CA ASN A 11 0.68 7.84 -7.99
C ASN A 11 0.79 6.50 -8.73
N ILE A 12 -0.03 6.26 -9.74
CA ILE A 12 -0.13 4.97 -10.43
C ILE A 12 1.23 4.47 -10.93
N GLU A 13 2.03 5.33 -11.53
CA GLU A 13 3.30 4.91 -12.12
C GLU A 13 4.26 4.37 -11.08
N ASN A 14 4.36 5.05 -9.92
CA ASN A 14 5.21 4.59 -8.83
C ASN A 14 4.68 3.29 -8.23
N VAL A 15 3.37 3.16 -8.10
CA VAL A 15 2.73 1.93 -7.62
C VAL A 15 3.08 0.76 -8.53
N ARG A 16 2.95 0.95 -9.85
CA ARG A 16 3.29 -0.09 -10.83
C ARG A 16 4.77 -0.47 -10.77
N GLN A 17 5.65 0.52 -10.60
CA GLN A 17 7.09 0.25 -10.50
C GLN A 17 7.41 -0.62 -9.29
N VAL A 18 6.84 -0.32 -8.13
CA VAL A 18 7.04 -1.11 -6.93
C VAL A 18 6.46 -2.52 -7.10
N ALA A 19 5.22 -2.61 -7.63
CA ALA A 19 4.57 -3.90 -7.86
C ALA A 19 5.39 -4.79 -8.80
N GLU A 20 5.86 -4.25 -9.90
CA GLU A 20 6.68 -4.99 -10.87
C GLU A 20 7.97 -5.49 -10.25
N SER A 21 8.64 -4.64 -9.46
CA SER A 21 9.89 -5.00 -8.80
C SER A 21 9.68 -6.13 -7.78
N LEU A 22 8.60 -6.09 -7.03
CA LEU A 22 8.29 -7.14 -6.05
C LEU A 22 7.91 -8.44 -6.75
N LYS A 23 7.12 -8.36 -7.83
CA LYS A 23 6.75 -9.56 -8.60
C LYS A 23 7.97 -10.20 -9.25
N ALA A 24 8.92 -9.40 -9.73
CA ALA A 24 10.16 -9.90 -10.31
C ALA A 24 11.01 -10.69 -9.28
N ARG A 25 10.78 -10.45 -8.00
CA ARG A 25 11.46 -11.17 -6.92
C ARG A 25 10.64 -12.34 -6.37
N GLY A 26 9.56 -12.71 -7.05
CA GLY A 26 8.75 -13.87 -6.70
C GLY A 26 7.60 -13.58 -5.75
N PHE A 27 7.37 -12.34 -5.37
CA PHE A 27 6.24 -11.98 -4.51
C PHE A 27 4.96 -11.83 -5.34
N GLN A 28 3.81 -12.07 -4.72
CA GLN A 28 2.52 -12.04 -5.41
C GLN A 28 1.69 -10.85 -4.95
N GLN A 29 1.14 -10.11 -5.92
CA GLN A 29 0.21 -9.02 -5.63
C GLN A 29 -1.19 -9.59 -5.46
N THR A 30 -1.86 -9.26 -4.35
CA THR A 30 -3.19 -9.81 -4.06
C THR A 30 -4.27 -9.20 -4.95
N TYR A 31 -4.15 -7.93 -5.27
CA TYR A 31 -5.10 -7.26 -6.14
C TYR A 31 -4.47 -6.00 -6.74
N ASP A 32 -4.58 -5.84 -8.05
CA ASP A 32 -4.05 -4.68 -8.77
C ASP A 32 -5.21 -3.76 -9.19
N TRP A 33 -5.41 -2.70 -8.41
CA TRP A 33 -6.44 -1.71 -8.70
C TRP A 33 -6.05 -0.71 -9.79
N THR A 34 -4.80 -0.72 -10.25
CA THR A 34 -4.31 0.25 -11.25
C THR A 34 -4.81 -0.04 -12.66
N THR A 35 -5.41 -1.20 -12.88
CA THR A 35 -5.89 -1.63 -14.20
C THR A 35 -7.31 -1.19 -14.51
N HIS A 36 -8.01 -0.57 -13.57
CA HIS A 36 -9.41 -0.18 -13.77
C HIS A 36 -9.54 1.05 -14.65
N SER A 37 -10.49 0.98 -15.57
CA SER A 37 -10.90 2.09 -16.42
C SER A 37 -12.43 2.09 -16.53
N ASN A 38 -12.99 3.24 -16.88
CA ASN A 38 -14.44 3.36 -17.11
C ASN A 38 -15.31 2.92 -15.93
N ILE A 39 -14.98 3.42 -14.74
CA ILE A 39 -15.80 3.18 -13.55
C ILE A 39 -16.99 4.12 -13.64
N ASP A 40 -18.11 3.60 -14.12
CA ASP A 40 -19.29 4.39 -14.49
C ASP A 40 -20.56 4.00 -13.74
N SER A 41 -20.48 3.12 -12.75
CA SER A 41 -21.66 2.69 -12.00
C SER A 41 -21.34 2.37 -10.55
N ILE A 42 -22.36 2.47 -9.71
CA ILE A 42 -22.24 2.10 -8.28
C ILE A 42 -21.96 0.61 -8.15
N THR A 43 -22.52 -0.23 -9.01
CA THR A 43 -22.27 -1.67 -8.99
C THR A 43 -20.78 -1.98 -9.22
N LYS A 44 -20.16 -1.32 -10.20
CA LYS A 44 -18.72 -1.48 -10.45
C LYS A 44 -17.89 -1.01 -9.25
N LEU A 45 -18.25 0.14 -8.66
CA LEU A 45 -17.56 0.63 -7.46
C LEU A 45 -17.65 -0.35 -6.31
N ARG A 46 -18.85 -0.92 -6.09
CA ARG A 46 -19.04 -1.92 -5.04
C ARG A 46 -18.15 -3.14 -5.24
N ASN A 47 -18.12 -3.66 -6.47
CA ASN A 47 -17.31 -4.84 -6.79
C ASN A 47 -15.82 -4.57 -6.59
N ILE A 48 -15.34 -3.42 -7.03
CA ILE A 48 -13.96 -3.01 -6.84
C ILE A 48 -13.65 -2.90 -5.34
N GLY A 49 -14.53 -2.24 -4.57
CA GLY A 49 -14.34 -2.10 -3.14
C GLY A 49 -14.25 -3.43 -2.42
N GLN A 50 -15.10 -4.40 -2.79
CA GLN A 50 -15.07 -5.74 -2.22
C GLN A 50 -13.77 -6.47 -2.54
N GLU A 51 -13.26 -6.33 -3.77
CA GLU A 51 -11.99 -6.92 -4.16
C GLU A 51 -10.82 -6.26 -3.46
N GLU A 52 -10.89 -4.95 -3.23
CA GLU A 52 -9.85 -4.24 -2.48
C GLU A 52 -9.80 -4.69 -1.01
N VAL A 53 -10.96 -4.85 -0.37
CA VAL A 53 -11.03 -5.37 1.00
C VAL A 53 -10.40 -6.78 1.04
N ALA A 54 -10.80 -7.66 0.12
CA ALA A 54 -10.24 -9.01 0.06
C ALA A 54 -8.74 -8.98 -0.20
N GLY A 55 -8.28 -8.08 -1.07
CA GLY A 55 -6.85 -7.94 -1.37
C GLY A 55 -6.03 -7.55 -0.16
N VAL A 56 -6.52 -6.62 0.65
CA VAL A 56 -5.86 -6.24 1.90
C VAL A 56 -5.83 -7.42 2.88
N LEU A 57 -6.96 -8.10 3.04
CA LEU A 57 -7.07 -9.22 3.99
C LEU A 57 -6.22 -10.42 3.59
N ASP A 58 -6.01 -10.65 2.30
CA ASP A 58 -5.19 -11.75 1.80
C ASP A 58 -3.69 -11.46 1.85
N ALA A 59 -3.30 -10.19 2.00
CA ALA A 59 -1.91 -9.80 1.97
C ALA A 59 -1.18 -10.14 3.27
N ASP A 60 0.11 -10.46 3.15
CA ASP A 60 1.01 -10.57 4.28
C ASP A 60 1.55 -9.20 4.67
N VAL A 61 1.77 -8.35 3.67
CA VAL A 61 2.25 -6.99 3.86
C VAL A 61 1.40 -6.01 3.05
N VAL A 62 1.09 -4.87 3.66
CA VAL A 62 0.38 -3.77 3.01
C VAL A 62 1.32 -2.57 2.95
N ILE A 63 1.51 -2.04 1.76
CA ILE A 63 2.36 -0.89 1.52
C ILE A 63 1.46 0.29 1.15
N VAL A 64 1.47 1.34 1.96
CA VAL A 64 0.72 2.57 1.67
C VAL A 64 1.71 3.59 1.13
N MET A 65 1.57 3.94 -0.13
CA MET A 65 2.46 4.87 -0.81
C MET A 65 1.82 6.25 -0.91
N PHE A 66 2.52 7.26 -0.42
CA PHE A 66 2.05 8.63 -0.52
C PHE A 66 2.50 9.27 -1.83
N PRO A 67 1.70 10.13 -2.45
CA PRO A 67 0.44 10.67 -1.93
C PRO A 67 -0.66 9.62 -1.85
N ALA A 68 -1.37 9.61 -0.73
CA ALA A 68 -2.46 8.70 -0.45
C ALA A 68 -3.77 9.48 -0.37
N GLY A 69 -4.88 8.81 -0.67
CA GLY A 69 -6.21 9.40 -0.62
C GLY A 69 -7.05 8.79 0.49
N LYS A 70 -8.35 9.10 0.49
CA LYS A 70 -9.25 8.56 1.51
C LYS A 70 -9.42 7.04 1.41
N GLY A 71 -9.45 6.50 0.19
CA GLY A 71 -9.50 5.05 0.00
C GLY A 71 -8.28 4.34 0.57
N SER A 72 -7.10 4.92 0.35
CA SER A 72 -5.84 4.40 0.90
C SER A 72 -5.87 4.38 2.43
N HIS A 73 -6.46 5.38 3.05
CA HIS A 73 -6.56 5.45 4.51
C HIS A 73 -7.55 4.42 5.06
N VAL A 74 -8.63 4.14 4.33
CA VAL A 74 -9.54 3.04 4.69
C VAL A 74 -8.80 1.71 4.64
N GLU A 75 -8.00 1.49 3.61
CA GLU A 75 -7.20 0.26 3.46
C GLU A 75 -6.14 0.14 4.55
N LEU A 76 -5.51 1.25 4.93
CA LEU A 76 -4.62 1.28 6.09
C LEU A 76 -5.36 0.82 7.36
N GLY A 77 -6.58 1.32 7.57
CA GLY A 77 -7.39 0.94 8.72
C GLY A 77 -7.75 -0.54 8.73
N ILE A 78 -8.10 -1.10 7.56
CA ILE A 78 -8.38 -2.54 7.45
C ILE A 78 -7.12 -3.34 7.80
N ALA A 79 -5.97 -2.94 7.28
CA ALA A 79 -4.71 -3.62 7.53
C ALA A 79 -4.32 -3.57 9.02
N LEU A 80 -4.50 -2.43 9.67
CA LEU A 80 -4.26 -2.28 11.10
C LEU A 80 -5.16 -3.20 11.92
N GLY A 81 -6.46 -3.21 11.61
CA GLY A 81 -7.43 -4.03 12.31
C GLY A 81 -7.20 -5.53 12.11
N ALA A 82 -6.63 -5.92 10.99
CA ALA A 82 -6.33 -7.31 10.67
C ALA A 82 -4.93 -7.75 11.12
N GLY A 83 -4.16 -6.87 11.73
CA GLY A 83 -2.81 -7.20 12.23
C GLY A 83 -1.77 -7.42 11.15
N LYS A 84 -1.92 -6.78 9.99
CA LYS A 84 -0.99 -6.92 8.89
C LYS A 84 0.30 -6.14 9.14
N LYS A 85 1.39 -6.59 8.54
CA LYS A 85 2.62 -5.80 8.46
C LYS A 85 2.37 -4.62 7.53
N ILE A 86 2.71 -3.41 7.95
CA ILE A 86 2.40 -2.20 7.20
C ILE A 86 3.65 -1.35 7.03
N TYR A 87 3.91 -0.92 5.78
CA TYR A 87 4.89 0.11 5.47
C TYR A 87 4.16 1.34 4.96
N LEU A 88 4.49 2.51 5.52
CA LEU A 88 4.10 3.80 4.94
C LEU A 88 5.30 4.37 4.22
N TYR A 89 5.15 4.64 2.94
CA TYR A 89 6.23 5.19 2.11
C TYR A 89 5.92 6.62 1.69
N SER A 90 6.92 7.49 1.84
CA SER A 90 6.91 8.82 1.25
C SER A 90 8.32 9.20 0.80
N SER A 91 8.41 9.98 -0.28
CA SER A 91 9.70 10.51 -0.73
C SER A 91 10.22 11.63 0.18
N THR A 92 9.35 12.22 1.01
CA THR A 92 9.70 13.30 1.93
C THR A 92 9.22 12.99 3.34
N ASN A 93 9.69 13.78 4.31
CA ASN A 93 9.31 13.60 5.72
C ASN A 93 7.97 14.26 6.08
N GLU A 94 7.12 14.56 5.09
CA GLU A 94 5.83 15.21 5.33
C GLU A 94 4.88 14.39 6.21
N LEU A 95 5.06 13.07 6.25
CA LEU A 95 4.27 12.19 7.12
C LEU A 95 4.40 12.56 8.60
N ASN A 96 5.48 13.21 8.98
CA ASN A 96 5.80 13.53 10.37
C ASN A 96 5.64 15.02 10.71
N GLU A 97 5.11 15.81 9.78
CA GLU A 97 4.80 17.22 10.05
C GLU A 97 3.56 17.31 10.92
N ILE A 98 3.68 17.95 12.08
CA ILE A 98 2.60 18.00 13.08
C ILE A 98 1.29 18.49 12.50
N GLY A 99 1.31 19.48 11.61
CA GLY A 99 0.09 20.04 11.01
C GLY A 99 -0.60 19.13 9.99
N ASN A 100 0.10 18.11 9.48
CA ASN A 100 -0.36 17.26 8.39
C ASN A 100 -0.38 15.77 8.73
N THR A 101 0.17 15.38 9.87
CA THR A 101 0.27 13.98 10.24
C THR A 101 -1.06 13.39 10.71
N CYS A 102 -1.09 12.09 10.86
CA CYS A 102 -2.22 11.33 11.38
C CYS A 102 -1.72 10.43 12.51
N THR A 103 -2.50 10.29 13.57
CA THR A 103 -2.12 9.46 14.72
C THR A 103 -1.76 8.04 14.29
N PHE A 104 -2.47 7.50 13.31
CA PHE A 104 -2.28 6.12 12.86
C PHE A 104 -1.00 5.87 12.06
N TYR A 105 -0.26 6.93 11.70
CA TYR A 105 1.06 6.77 11.08
C TYR A 105 2.13 6.42 12.10
N HIS A 106 1.85 6.57 13.40
CA HIS A 106 2.84 6.47 14.47
C HIS A 106 2.62 5.29 15.41
N VAL A 107 1.65 4.42 15.12
CA VAL A 107 1.42 3.23 15.95
C VAL A 107 2.51 2.18 15.70
N ASP A 108 2.73 1.30 16.68
CA ASP A 108 3.87 0.36 16.65
C ASP A 108 3.89 -0.59 15.46
N SER A 109 2.73 -0.98 14.96
CA SER A 109 2.63 -1.93 13.83
C SER A 109 2.90 -1.31 12.47
N VAL A 110 3.13 0.00 12.39
CA VAL A 110 3.38 0.74 11.15
C VAL A 110 4.84 1.15 11.10
N GLU A 111 5.52 0.78 10.01
CA GLU A 111 6.89 1.22 9.75
C GLU A 111 6.90 2.27 8.64
N GLN A 112 7.55 3.40 8.90
CA GLN A 112 7.73 4.43 7.88
C GLN A 112 9.01 4.18 7.10
N ARG A 113 8.95 4.41 5.78
CA ARG A 113 10.12 4.42 4.90
C ARG A 113 10.11 5.71 4.10
N ILE A 114 11.10 6.55 4.35
CA ILE A 114 11.23 7.86 3.70
C ILE A 114 12.48 7.82 2.85
N GLY A 115 12.34 8.18 1.58
CA GLY A 115 13.46 8.17 0.65
C GLY A 115 13.06 7.71 -0.74
N SER A 116 13.93 6.93 -1.39
CA SER A 116 13.69 6.46 -2.76
C SER A 116 12.78 5.23 -2.80
N LEU A 117 12.19 4.98 -3.98
CA LEU A 117 11.45 3.74 -4.21
C LEU A 117 12.33 2.52 -4.01
N GLY A 118 13.61 2.63 -4.41
CA GLY A 118 14.59 1.56 -4.21
C GLY A 118 14.75 1.20 -2.73
N ASP A 119 14.78 2.20 -1.86
CA ASP A 119 14.88 1.99 -0.42
C ASP A 119 13.67 1.21 0.11
N LEU A 120 12.46 1.58 -0.35
CA LEU A 120 11.24 0.88 0.03
C LEU A 120 11.30 -0.58 -0.43
N ILE A 121 11.61 -0.81 -1.70
CA ILE A 121 11.65 -2.15 -2.29
C ILE A 121 12.67 -3.01 -1.55
N ASN A 122 13.85 -2.47 -1.26
CA ASN A 122 14.89 -3.19 -0.54
C ASN A 122 14.46 -3.53 0.88
N SER A 123 13.79 -2.62 1.57
CA SER A 123 13.29 -2.87 2.93
C SER A 123 12.31 -4.04 2.96
N VAL A 124 11.35 -4.07 2.04
CA VAL A 124 10.39 -5.16 1.94
C VAL A 124 11.09 -6.47 1.61
N CYS A 125 11.98 -6.46 0.63
CA CYS A 125 12.68 -7.66 0.19
C CYS A 125 13.57 -8.24 1.27
N LEU A 126 14.30 -7.40 2.00
CA LEU A 126 15.18 -7.88 3.08
C LEU A 126 14.41 -8.58 4.19
N GLU A 127 13.23 -8.11 4.51
CA GLU A 127 12.42 -8.73 5.56
C GLU A 127 11.93 -10.13 5.18
N TYR A 128 11.65 -10.36 3.92
CA TYR A 128 11.03 -11.62 3.46
C TYR A 128 11.98 -12.55 2.71
N GLN A 129 13.23 -12.15 2.46
CA GLN A 129 14.21 -12.99 1.75
C GLN A 129 14.88 -14.03 2.63
N HIS A 130 14.76 -13.90 3.95
CA HIS A 130 15.42 -14.80 4.89
C HIS A 130 14.52 -15.92 5.42
N HIS A 131 13.39 -16.08 4.77
CA HIS A 131 12.44 -17.15 5.10
C HIS A 131 12.48 -18.27 4.03
#